data_c325065ee14c648e4dd52a88cff55036
#
_entry.id   c325065ee14c648e4dd52a88cff55036
#
_cell.length_a   1.000
_cell.length_b   1.000
_cell.length_c   1.000
_cell.angle_alpha   90.00
_cell.angle_beta   90.00
_cell.angle_gamma   90.00
#
_symmetry.space_group_name_H-M   'P 1'
#
loop_
_entity.id
_entity.type
_entity.pdbx_description
1 polymer ?
#
loop_
_entity_poly.entity_id
_entity_poly.type
_entity_poly.pdbx_seq_one_letter_code
_entity_poly.pdbx_strand_id
1 'polypeptide(L)'
;MSRIFLAICVMTSILFSIACVNKGGNTTTTSTGDTIKVGVYGDTSGATSSFGQSTKNGVDLAFSEINAAGGINGKKLEMVFEDDQGTPEKAKTVISKLINQDKVVAVLGEVASSNSLAAAPVAQEAKIPMITPSSTNPKVTEVGDYISRVCFIDPFQGSVMAKFAANTLKAKTAAILGDNSSDYSKGLTQFFEQEFTRLGGKVVTKQTYAQKDQDFKAQLTQLRDQKPDVIYVPGYYGEVGIIAKQARELGMTQPLLGGDGWDSPELWKLGGAALKPAYISNHYSADNPAPEIQNFVKAYQAKFSVAPDSLAALAYDSAKVLADAIKRAGGTDSVKLKDAINATKDFKGVTGVISLDGSRNAVKSAVVLELNPGASKFDFKETIYPEGMTPPTASTTAANGNTSSNTMSNTNSTSNTNSTATTNTANKSVTDSK
;
A
#
# COMPACT_ATOMS: atom_id res chain seq x y z
N MET A 1 76.34 10.29 -32.27
CA MET A 1 76.64 9.56 -33.49
C MET A 1 75.30 9.09 -34.08
N SER A 2 74.75 9.84 -35.05
CA SER A 2 74.74 9.53 -36.49
C SER A 2 73.79 8.36 -36.80
N ARG A 3 72.79 8.42 -37.60
CA ARG A 3 72.37 9.14 -38.84
C ARG A 3 70.93 8.71 -39.12
N ILE A 4 69.94 9.56 -39.34
CA ILE A 4 69.33 9.99 -40.62
C ILE A 4 69.24 8.86 -41.66
N PHE A 5 68.00 8.47 -42.07
CA PHE A 5 67.66 8.28 -43.47
C PHE A 5 66.16 8.56 -43.71
N LEU A 6 65.98 9.50 -44.58
CA LEU A 6 64.81 10.05 -45.20
C LEU A 6 64.54 9.17 -46.46
N ALA A 7 63.29 8.76 -46.74
CA ALA A 7 62.90 8.36 -48.07
C ALA A 7 61.45 8.77 -48.34
N ILE A 8 61.32 9.66 -49.25
CA ILE A 8 60.14 10.13 -49.94
C ILE A 8 59.77 9.13 -51.05
N CYS A 9 58.52 8.76 -51.22
CA CYS A 9 57.98 8.32 -52.51
C CYS A 9 56.53 8.72 -52.66
N VAL A 10 56.32 9.39 -53.66
CA VAL A 10 55.34 10.16 -54.38
C VAL A 10 54.25 9.26 -55.00
N MET A 11 53.01 9.74 -54.94
CA MET A 11 51.88 9.70 -55.90
C MET A 11 51.53 8.45 -56.68
N THR A 12 50.28 8.03 -56.59
CA THR A 12 49.39 8.02 -57.78
C THR A 12 47.92 7.92 -57.39
N SER A 13 47.15 8.85 -57.88
CA SER A 13 45.68 8.95 -57.80
C SER A 13 45.01 7.99 -58.76
N ILE A 14 44.05 7.24 -58.34
CA ILE A 14 43.06 6.60 -59.26
C ILE A 14 41.66 6.84 -58.65
N LEU A 15 40.91 7.74 -59.32
CA LEU A 15 39.47 7.89 -59.14
C LEU A 15 38.75 6.64 -59.64
N PHE A 16 37.99 5.98 -58.77
CA PHE A 16 36.94 5.04 -59.18
C PHE A 16 35.62 5.55 -58.55
N SER A 17 34.83 6.17 -59.40
CA SER A 17 33.45 6.51 -59.10
C SER A 17 32.61 5.25 -59.27
N ILE A 18 32.12 4.71 -58.16
CA ILE A 18 31.06 3.71 -58.19
C ILE A 18 29.82 4.33 -57.53
N ALA A 19 28.84 4.62 -58.38
CA ALA A 19 27.50 4.96 -58.01
C ALA A 19 26.85 3.72 -57.38
N CYS A 20 26.63 3.73 -56.07
CA CYS A 20 25.76 2.77 -55.41
C CYS A 20 24.40 3.42 -55.15
N VAL A 21 23.42 2.81 -55.80
CA VAL A 21 21.99 2.99 -55.69
C VAL A 21 21.58 3.03 -54.21
N ASN A 22 21.02 4.12 -53.82
CA ASN A 22 20.43 4.32 -52.50
C ASN A 22 19.12 3.53 -52.41
N LYS A 23 19.16 2.34 -51.87
CA LYS A 23 17.97 1.63 -51.36
C LYS A 23 17.64 2.29 -50.02
N GLY A 24 16.55 3.05 -49.99
CA GLY A 24 16.00 3.63 -48.80
C GLY A 24 15.76 2.62 -47.69
N GLY A 25 16.75 2.45 -46.84
CA GLY A 25 16.56 1.90 -45.49
C GLY A 25 16.08 3.04 -44.63
N ASN A 26 14.84 2.99 -44.23
CA ASN A 26 14.31 3.79 -43.14
C ASN A 26 15.10 3.45 -41.87
N THR A 27 16.24 4.06 -41.67
CA THR A 27 16.84 4.16 -40.36
C THR A 27 15.90 5.05 -39.56
N THR A 28 15.00 4.42 -38.85
CA THR A 28 14.30 5.06 -37.74
C THR A 28 15.39 5.53 -36.79
N THR A 29 15.82 6.77 -36.95
CA THR A 29 16.50 7.51 -35.92
C THR A 29 15.55 7.45 -34.74
N THR A 30 15.86 6.61 -33.76
CA THR A 30 15.28 6.70 -32.42
C THR A 30 15.66 8.09 -31.95
N SER A 31 14.76 9.06 -32.14
CA SER A 31 14.88 10.33 -31.47
C SER A 31 15.08 9.96 -30.01
N THR A 32 16.09 10.50 -29.38
CA THR A 32 16.20 10.57 -27.93
C THR A 32 14.97 11.36 -27.48
N GLY A 33 13.82 10.65 -27.41
CA GLY A 33 12.55 11.24 -27.01
C GLY A 33 12.71 11.75 -25.59
N ASP A 34 12.30 12.99 -25.40
CA ASP A 34 12.24 13.60 -24.08
C ASP A 34 11.66 12.61 -23.09
N THR A 35 12.41 12.29 -22.05
CA THR A 35 11.91 11.48 -20.93
C THR A 35 11.09 12.35 -20.01
N ILE A 36 10.13 11.75 -19.31
CA ILE A 36 9.39 12.37 -18.21
C ILE A 36 10.08 11.97 -16.93
N LYS A 37 10.82 12.88 -16.31
CA LYS A 37 11.53 12.64 -15.05
C LYS A 37 10.56 12.76 -13.87
N VAL A 38 10.49 11.71 -13.06
CA VAL A 38 9.70 11.66 -11.83
C VAL A 38 10.64 11.41 -10.67
N GLY A 39 10.59 12.28 -9.66
CA GLY A 39 11.32 12.08 -8.42
C GLY A 39 10.68 10.97 -7.58
N VAL A 40 11.50 10.14 -6.99
CA VAL A 40 11.06 9.12 -6.02
C VAL A 40 12.01 9.19 -4.83
N TYR A 41 11.48 9.23 -3.63
CA TYR A 41 12.33 9.26 -2.45
C TYR A 41 11.76 8.39 -1.34
N GLY A 42 12.65 7.91 -0.48
CA GLY A 42 12.33 7.06 0.65
C GLY A 42 13.58 6.54 1.33
N ASP A 43 13.41 5.99 2.52
CA ASP A 43 14.50 5.45 3.33
C ASP A 43 15.02 4.12 2.76
N THR A 44 16.26 4.09 2.27
CA THR A 44 16.93 2.85 1.84
C THR A 44 18.15 2.49 2.66
N SER A 45 18.55 3.34 3.63
CA SER A 45 19.75 3.12 4.46
C SER A 45 19.53 3.36 5.96
N GLY A 46 18.35 3.86 6.36
CA GLY A 46 18.00 4.14 7.74
C GLY A 46 17.21 3.01 8.42
N ALA A 47 16.47 3.37 9.48
CA ALA A 47 15.75 2.42 10.33
C ALA A 47 14.55 1.75 9.63
N THR A 48 14.01 2.40 8.60
CA THR A 48 12.88 1.91 7.80
C THR A 48 13.27 1.55 6.36
N SER A 49 14.51 1.10 6.17
CA SER A 49 15.11 0.90 4.85
C SER A 49 14.35 -0.08 3.93
N SER A 50 13.62 -1.04 4.49
CA SER A 50 12.75 -1.90 3.68
C SER A 50 11.61 -1.12 3.01
N PHE A 51 11.11 -0.06 3.64
CA PHE A 51 10.02 0.76 3.09
C PHE A 51 10.44 1.50 1.82
N GLY A 52 11.61 2.16 1.85
CA GLY A 52 12.14 2.83 0.67
C GLY A 52 12.47 1.86 -0.45
N GLN A 53 12.98 0.66 -0.11
CA GLN A 53 13.24 -0.37 -1.11
C GLN A 53 11.94 -0.87 -1.76
N SER A 54 10.88 -1.10 -0.97
CA SER A 54 9.55 -1.48 -1.47
C SER A 54 8.95 -0.40 -2.36
N THR A 55 9.05 0.87 -1.95
CA THR A 55 8.61 2.03 -2.73
C THR A 55 9.33 2.09 -4.07
N LYS A 56 10.65 2.03 -4.06
CA LYS A 56 11.48 2.03 -5.27
C LYS A 56 11.11 0.90 -6.23
N ASN A 57 10.96 -0.31 -5.71
CA ASN A 57 10.61 -1.48 -6.50
C ASN A 57 9.20 -1.37 -7.10
N GLY A 58 8.21 -0.90 -6.34
CA GLY A 58 6.85 -0.71 -6.82
C GLY A 58 6.78 0.29 -7.97
N VAL A 59 7.44 1.45 -7.82
CA VAL A 59 7.53 2.46 -8.89
C VAL A 59 8.29 1.93 -10.11
N ASP A 60 9.42 1.22 -9.90
CA ASP A 60 10.23 0.67 -10.99
C ASP A 60 9.45 -0.37 -11.81
N LEU A 61 8.66 -1.23 -11.16
CA LEU A 61 7.79 -2.18 -11.87
C LEU A 61 6.76 -1.42 -12.72
N ALA A 62 6.04 -0.45 -12.13
CA ALA A 62 5.04 0.33 -12.84
C ALA A 62 5.63 1.08 -14.04
N PHE A 63 6.78 1.74 -13.87
CA PHE A 63 7.44 2.47 -14.97
C PHE A 63 7.94 1.51 -16.05
N SER A 64 8.47 0.35 -15.67
CA SER A 64 8.91 -0.68 -16.64
C SER A 64 7.76 -1.11 -17.53
N GLU A 65 6.58 -1.40 -16.95
CA GLU A 65 5.39 -1.80 -17.70
C GLU A 65 4.87 -0.68 -18.61
N ILE A 66 4.78 0.54 -18.09
CA ILE A 66 4.32 1.71 -18.86
C ILE A 66 5.26 1.97 -20.03
N ASN A 67 6.58 1.90 -19.80
CA ASN A 67 7.59 2.12 -20.81
C ASN A 67 7.61 1.01 -21.87
N ALA A 68 7.38 -0.25 -21.48
CA ALA A 68 7.24 -1.37 -22.40
C ALA A 68 6.00 -1.23 -23.30
N ALA A 69 4.93 -0.60 -22.78
CA ALA A 69 3.71 -0.30 -23.53
C ALA A 69 3.83 0.97 -24.43
N GLY A 70 5.02 1.54 -24.58
CA GLY A 70 5.27 2.72 -25.43
C GLY A 70 5.34 4.05 -24.67
N GLY A 71 5.31 4.04 -23.36
CA GLY A 71 5.40 5.23 -22.50
C GLY A 71 4.09 6.04 -22.46
N ILE A 72 4.21 7.32 -22.15
CA ILE A 72 3.09 8.26 -22.12
C ILE A 72 3.25 9.22 -23.30
N ASN A 73 2.33 9.19 -24.26
CA ASN A 73 2.40 9.99 -25.48
C ASN A 73 3.76 9.86 -26.20
N GLY A 74 4.32 8.61 -26.21
CA GLY A 74 5.61 8.30 -26.83
C GLY A 74 6.84 8.65 -25.98
N LYS A 75 6.67 9.27 -24.79
CA LYS A 75 7.75 9.60 -23.88
C LYS A 75 7.89 8.53 -22.80
N LYS A 76 9.11 8.13 -22.46
CA LYS A 76 9.38 7.19 -21.37
C LYS A 76 9.39 7.87 -20.02
N LEU A 77 8.92 7.18 -18.99
CA LEU A 77 9.10 7.59 -17.60
C LEU A 77 10.53 7.26 -17.14
N GLU A 78 11.16 8.19 -16.48
CA GLU A 78 12.48 8.04 -15.86
C GLU A 78 12.35 8.30 -14.37
N MET A 79 12.78 7.33 -13.55
CA MET A 79 12.80 7.46 -12.10
C MET A 79 14.12 8.10 -11.66
N VAL A 80 14.05 9.22 -10.94
CA VAL A 80 15.18 9.81 -10.22
C VAL A 80 14.96 9.50 -8.74
N PHE A 81 15.74 8.55 -8.20
CA PHE A 81 15.59 8.08 -6.83
C PHE A 81 16.61 8.74 -5.89
N GLU A 82 16.12 9.18 -4.71
CA GLU A 82 16.95 9.74 -3.63
C GLU A 82 16.66 9.03 -2.30
N ASP A 83 17.71 8.75 -1.55
CA ASP A 83 17.64 8.16 -0.20
C ASP A 83 17.55 9.28 0.85
N ASP A 84 16.49 9.32 1.62
CA ASP A 84 16.28 10.31 2.70
C ASP A 84 16.73 9.80 4.08
N GLN A 85 17.31 8.60 4.15
CA GLN A 85 17.86 8.00 5.37
C GLN A 85 16.82 7.93 6.52
N GLY A 86 15.54 7.97 6.21
CA GLY A 86 14.44 7.89 7.17
C GLY A 86 14.36 9.07 8.14
N THR A 87 14.82 10.27 7.74
CA THR A 87 14.77 11.44 8.62
C THR A 87 14.08 12.64 7.95
N PRO A 88 13.28 13.43 8.72
CA PRO A 88 12.58 14.60 8.20
C PRO A 88 13.50 15.64 7.54
N GLU A 89 14.69 15.86 8.09
CA GLU A 89 15.66 16.82 7.58
C GLU A 89 16.22 16.38 6.22
N LYS A 90 16.48 15.08 6.07
CA LYS A 90 16.96 14.53 4.80
C LYS A 90 15.84 14.50 3.76
N ALA A 91 14.61 14.11 4.15
CA ALA A 91 13.45 14.16 3.28
C ALA A 91 13.25 15.56 2.66
N LYS A 92 13.35 16.61 3.49
CA LYS A 92 13.31 18.00 3.01
C LYS A 92 14.46 18.33 2.05
N THR A 93 15.66 17.80 2.33
CA THR A 93 16.84 18.05 1.48
C THR A 93 16.71 17.37 0.12
N VAL A 94 16.33 16.09 0.11
CA VAL A 94 16.25 15.31 -1.14
C VAL A 94 15.12 15.79 -2.04
N ILE A 95 13.95 16.17 -1.49
CA ILE A 95 12.87 16.72 -2.31
C ILE A 95 13.27 18.05 -2.94
N SER A 96 14.00 18.90 -2.21
CA SER A 96 14.54 20.13 -2.74
C SER A 96 15.52 19.89 -3.91
N LYS A 97 16.37 18.85 -3.80
CA LYS A 97 17.29 18.44 -4.88
C LYS A 97 16.51 17.95 -6.10
N LEU A 98 15.57 17.01 -5.92
CA LEU A 98 14.75 16.47 -7.00
C LEU A 98 14.03 17.57 -7.80
N ILE A 99 13.49 18.57 -7.11
CA ILE A 99 12.76 19.68 -7.73
C ILE A 99 13.72 20.68 -8.39
N ASN A 100 14.73 21.15 -7.65
CA ASN A 100 15.54 22.30 -8.07
C ASN A 100 16.73 21.93 -8.96
N GLN A 101 17.30 20.73 -8.80
CA GLN A 101 18.46 20.28 -9.56
C GLN A 101 18.07 19.28 -10.65
N ASP A 102 17.31 18.25 -10.31
CA ASP A 102 16.96 17.17 -11.24
C ASP A 102 15.77 17.54 -12.14
N LYS A 103 15.01 18.60 -11.77
CA LYS A 103 13.89 19.18 -12.55
C LYS A 103 12.80 18.14 -12.83
N VAL A 104 12.43 17.38 -11.82
CA VAL A 104 11.34 16.41 -11.92
C VAL A 104 9.98 17.09 -12.06
N VAL A 105 9.05 16.44 -12.76
CA VAL A 105 7.70 16.99 -13.03
C VAL A 105 6.70 16.67 -11.91
N ALA A 106 6.99 15.66 -11.11
CA ALA A 106 6.22 15.24 -9.95
C ALA A 106 7.12 14.41 -9.03
N VAL A 107 6.67 14.20 -7.78
CA VAL A 107 7.39 13.40 -6.78
C VAL A 107 6.48 12.33 -6.22
N LEU A 108 7.00 11.10 -6.10
CA LEU A 108 6.38 9.96 -5.40
C LEU A 108 7.18 9.66 -4.13
N GLY A 109 6.52 9.58 -3.00
CA GLY A 109 7.14 9.39 -1.67
C GLY A 109 6.53 10.36 -0.65
N GLU A 110 6.83 10.26 0.58
CA GLU A 110 7.55 9.26 1.34
C GLU A 110 6.54 8.30 2.02
N VAL A 111 7.02 7.24 2.67
CA VAL A 111 6.21 6.29 3.43
C VAL A 111 5.89 6.85 4.82
N ALA A 112 6.93 7.24 5.56
CA ALA A 112 6.79 7.73 6.93
C ALA A 112 6.14 9.13 6.95
N SER A 113 5.06 9.29 7.72
CA SER A 113 4.29 10.53 7.75
C SER A 113 5.11 11.75 8.17
N SER A 114 6.02 11.60 9.15
CA SER A 114 6.89 12.71 9.60
C SER A 114 7.82 13.20 8.48
N ASN A 115 8.33 12.29 7.64
CA ASN A 115 9.18 12.64 6.50
C ASN A 115 8.38 13.34 5.41
N SER A 116 7.17 12.83 5.09
CA SER A 116 6.26 13.50 4.16
C SER A 116 5.85 14.89 4.64
N LEU A 117 5.58 15.07 5.93
CA LEU A 117 5.25 16.38 6.51
C LEU A 117 6.39 17.38 6.38
N ALA A 118 7.64 16.94 6.48
CA ALA A 118 8.80 17.80 6.28
C ALA A 118 9.04 18.16 4.80
N ALA A 119 8.74 17.23 3.90
CA ALA A 119 8.97 17.38 2.45
C ALA A 119 7.83 18.15 1.75
N ALA A 120 6.59 17.91 2.14
CA ALA A 120 5.39 18.44 1.48
C ALA A 120 5.37 19.97 1.31
N PRO A 121 5.79 20.79 2.30
CA PRO A 121 5.86 22.23 2.11
C PRO A 121 6.77 22.68 0.94
N VAL A 122 7.88 21.94 0.73
CA VAL A 122 8.81 22.26 -0.39
C VAL A 122 8.15 21.98 -1.74
N ALA A 123 7.44 20.87 -1.87
CA ALA A 123 6.70 20.51 -3.08
C ALA A 123 5.56 21.52 -3.34
N GLN A 124 4.81 21.87 -2.30
CA GLN A 124 3.70 22.84 -2.36
C GLN A 124 4.18 24.22 -2.81
N GLU A 125 5.25 24.73 -2.22
CA GLU A 125 5.83 26.04 -2.56
C GLU A 125 6.35 26.08 -4.01
N ALA A 126 7.01 25.00 -4.41
CA ALA A 126 7.52 24.84 -5.78
C ALA A 126 6.40 24.55 -6.80
N LYS A 127 5.17 24.31 -6.35
CA LYS A 127 4.03 23.88 -7.20
C LYS A 127 4.34 22.62 -8.00
N ILE A 128 5.03 21.66 -7.41
CA ILE A 128 5.31 20.36 -7.99
C ILE A 128 4.42 19.31 -7.30
N PRO A 129 3.59 18.58 -8.05
CA PRO A 129 2.73 17.57 -7.44
C PRO A 129 3.53 16.50 -6.70
N MET A 130 3.11 16.20 -5.46
CA MET A 130 3.63 15.13 -4.64
C MET A 130 2.50 14.14 -4.32
N ILE A 131 2.72 12.86 -4.60
CA ILE A 131 1.83 11.77 -4.21
C ILE A 131 2.57 10.90 -3.21
N THR A 132 2.13 10.91 -1.94
CA THR A 132 2.64 9.89 -1.03
C THR A 132 1.90 8.56 -1.25
N PRO A 133 2.61 7.45 -1.40
CA PRO A 133 1.97 6.14 -1.53
C PRO A 133 1.31 5.70 -0.23
N SER A 134 1.89 6.00 0.93
CA SER A 134 1.54 5.34 2.18
C SER A 134 1.60 6.20 3.45
N SER A 135 1.95 7.48 3.38
CA SER A 135 1.83 8.36 4.57
C SER A 135 0.36 8.60 4.91
N THR A 136 -0.08 8.03 6.03
CA THR A 136 -1.50 7.98 6.42
C THR A 136 -1.94 9.14 7.32
N ASN A 137 -1.02 9.92 7.89
CA ASN A 137 -1.39 11.04 8.75
C ASN A 137 -2.15 12.13 7.97
N PRO A 138 -3.36 12.56 8.43
CA PRO A 138 -4.18 13.54 7.71
C PRO A 138 -3.46 14.84 7.38
N LYS A 139 -2.59 15.31 8.27
CA LYS A 139 -1.87 16.58 8.12
C LYS A 139 -1.00 16.66 6.86
N VAL A 140 -0.63 15.51 6.27
CA VAL A 140 0.23 15.50 5.07
C VAL A 140 -0.45 16.19 3.89
N THR A 141 -1.73 15.90 3.62
CA THR A 141 -2.47 16.55 2.53
C THR A 141 -3.04 17.92 2.91
N GLU A 142 -3.13 18.23 4.21
CA GLU A 142 -3.53 19.55 4.71
C GLU A 142 -2.49 20.63 4.37
N VAL A 143 -1.25 20.26 4.04
CA VAL A 143 -0.19 21.19 3.65
C VAL A 143 -0.57 22.03 2.42
N GLY A 144 -1.28 21.43 1.45
CA GLY A 144 -1.73 22.17 0.29
C GLY A 144 -2.24 21.28 -0.86
N ASP A 145 -2.72 21.93 -1.91
CA ASP A 145 -3.42 21.31 -3.03
C ASP A 145 -2.53 20.56 -4.02
N TYR A 146 -1.21 20.72 -3.93
CA TYR A 146 -0.24 19.92 -4.68
C TYR A 146 0.13 18.60 -4.00
N ILE A 147 -0.41 18.34 -2.80
CA ILE A 147 -0.10 17.14 -2.02
C ILE A 147 -1.31 16.21 -1.99
N SER A 148 -1.14 14.96 -2.42
CA SER A 148 -2.18 13.94 -2.46
C SER A 148 -1.64 12.58 -1.99
N ARG A 149 -2.53 11.61 -1.78
CA ARG A 149 -2.16 10.25 -1.37
C ARG A 149 -3.05 9.19 -2.02
N VAL A 150 -2.50 7.99 -2.20
CA VAL A 150 -3.27 6.82 -2.69
C VAL A 150 -3.63 5.82 -1.58
N CYS A 151 -3.16 6.06 -0.35
CA CYS A 151 -3.52 5.28 0.84
C CYS A 151 -4.73 5.89 1.57
N PHE A 152 -5.36 5.11 2.46
CA PHE A 152 -6.31 5.61 3.44
C PHE A 152 -5.61 6.46 4.51
N ILE A 153 -6.37 6.99 5.48
CA ILE A 153 -5.86 7.89 6.53
C ILE A 153 -5.98 7.27 7.93
N ASP A 154 -5.14 7.74 8.87
CA ASP A 154 -5.09 7.28 10.26
C ASP A 154 -6.45 7.26 10.99
N PRO A 155 -7.37 8.23 10.80
CA PRO A 155 -8.70 8.17 11.42
C PRO A 155 -9.46 6.89 11.04
N PHE A 156 -9.40 6.49 9.78
CA PHE A 156 -10.00 5.25 9.32
C PHE A 156 -9.20 4.03 9.82
N GLN A 157 -7.89 4.06 9.71
CA GLN A 157 -7.01 2.96 10.13
C GLN A 157 -7.13 2.67 11.62
N GLY A 158 -7.13 3.70 12.48
CA GLY A 158 -7.35 3.55 13.92
C GLY A 158 -8.72 2.97 14.24
N SER A 159 -9.77 3.44 13.52
CA SER A 159 -11.12 2.89 13.63
C SER A 159 -11.21 1.43 13.23
N VAL A 160 -10.50 1.01 12.16
CA VAL A 160 -10.44 -0.40 11.71
C VAL A 160 -9.93 -1.30 12.84
N MET A 161 -8.80 -0.97 13.45
CA MET A 161 -8.22 -1.78 14.50
C MET A 161 -9.01 -1.74 15.81
N ALA A 162 -9.62 -0.60 16.14
CA ALA A 162 -10.51 -0.50 17.30
C ALA A 162 -11.78 -1.36 17.13
N LYS A 163 -12.40 -1.35 15.94
CA LYS A 163 -13.54 -2.21 15.60
C LYS A 163 -13.17 -3.68 15.66
N PHE A 164 -12.02 -4.05 15.08
CA PHE A 164 -11.51 -5.42 15.14
C PHE A 164 -11.28 -5.87 16.59
N ALA A 165 -10.63 -5.06 17.41
CA ALA A 165 -10.41 -5.35 18.82
C ALA A 165 -11.73 -5.56 19.57
N ALA A 166 -12.67 -4.61 19.45
CA ALA A 166 -13.94 -4.66 20.19
C ALA A 166 -14.92 -5.73 19.66
N ASN A 167 -15.06 -5.82 18.34
CA ASN A 167 -16.12 -6.64 17.73
C ASN A 167 -15.68 -8.05 17.39
N THR A 168 -14.43 -8.25 16.92
CA THR A 168 -13.92 -9.58 16.53
C THR A 168 -13.22 -10.25 17.70
N LEU A 169 -12.27 -9.58 18.34
CA LEU A 169 -11.55 -10.13 19.51
C LEU A 169 -12.32 -10.02 20.82
N LYS A 170 -13.44 -9.26 20.85
CA LYS A 170 -14.28 -9.03 22.06
C LYS A 170 -13.52 -8.38 23.22
N ALA A 171 -12.44 -7.67 22.91
CA ALA A 171 -11.65 -6.95 23.91
C ALA A 171 -12.48 -5.85 24.59
N LYS A 172 -12.33 -5.72 25.90
CA LYS A 172 -12.93 -4.68 26.72
C LYS A 172 -11.89 -3.67 27.18
N THR A 173 -10.63 -4.11 27.24
CA THR A 173 -9.52 -3.30 27.70
C THR A 173 -8.38 -3.37 26.70
N ALA A 174 -7.73 -2.23 26.47
CA ALA A 174 -6.54 -2.11 25.64
C ALA A 174 -5.43 -1.36 26.37
N ALA A 175 -4.20 -1.75 26.16
CA ALA A 175 -3.03 -0.93 26.45
C ALA A 175 -2.42 -0.43 25.14
N ILE A 176 -1.78 0.74 25.17
CA ILE A 176 -1.11 1.31 23.99
C ILE A 176 0.37 1.52 24.28
N LEU A 177 1.23 1.12 23.34
CA LEU A 177 2.66 1.42 23.36
C LEU A 177 3.03 2.14 22.05
N GLY A 178 3.12 3.48 22.09
CA GLY A 178 3.31 4.33 20.91
C GLY A 178 4.69 4.93 20.81
N ASP A 179 5.13 5.20 19.57
CA ASP A 179 6.34 5.95 19.29
C ASP A 179 6.04 7.46 19.41
N ASN A 180 6.68 8.13 20.38
CA ASN A 180 6.50 9.56 20.63
C ASN A 180 7.28 10.47 19.67
N SER A 181 8.12 9.91 18.81
CA SER A 181 8.85 10.66 17.78
C SER A 181 8.16 10.63 16.41
N SER A 182 7.17 9.75 16.22
CA SER A 182 6.46 9.53 14.95
C SER A 182 5.08 10.18 14.91
N ASP A 183 4.81 11.03 13.90
CA ASP A 183 3.47 11.61 13.69
C ASP A 183 2.43 10.56 13.30
N TYR A 184 2.83 9.49 12.59
CA TYR A 184 2.02 8.31 12.32
C TYR A 184 1.57 7.63 13.62
N SER A 185 2.49 7.31 14.50
CA SER A 185 2.21 6.62 15.76
C SER A 185 1.32 7.45 16.69
N LYS A 186 1.58 8.75 16.78
CA LYS A 186 0.74 9.68 17.55
C LYS A 186 -0.68 9.75 17.02
N GLY A 187 -0.83 9.87 15.69
CA GLY A 187 -2.13 9.89 15.02
C GLY A 187 -2.92 8.60 15.28
N LEU A 188 -2.34 7.46 15.01
CA LEU A 188 -2.97 6.17 15.22
C LEU A 188 -3.32 5.91 16.69
N THR A 189 -2.44 6.26 17.63
CA THR A 189 -2.73 6.19 19.07
C THR A 189 -4.02 6.94 19.42
N GLN A 190 -4.14 8.18 18.94
CA GLN A 190 -5.30 9.02 19.17
C GLN A 190 -6.58 8.41 18.58
N PHE A 191 -6.55 8.03 17.30
CA PHE A 191 -7.76 7.57 16.61
C PHE A 191 -8.21 6.18 17.06
N PHE A 192 -7.28 5.29 17.39
CA PHE A 192 -7.62 4.01 18.01
C PHE A 192 -8.29 4.22 19.38
N GLU A 193 -7.71 5.04 20.25
CA GLU A 193 -8.26 5.31 21.59
C GLU A 193 -9.67 5.93 21.50
N GLN A 194 -9.87 6.91 20.63
CA GLN A 194 -11.16 7.56 20.42
C GLN A 194 -12.23 6.55 20.01
N GLU A 195 -11.95 5.75 19.00
CA GLU A 195 -12.92 4.79 18.47
C GLU A 195 -13.14 3.61 19.43
N PHE A 196 -12.07 3.08 20.05
CA PHE A 196 -12.20 1.98 21.00
C PHE A 196 -13.05 2.38 22.20
N THR A 197 -12.86 3.60 22.70
CA THR A 197 -13.68 4.17 23.77
C THR A 197 -15.13 4.39 23.33
N ARG A 198 -15.36 4.89 22.12
CA ARG A 198 -16.69 5.05 21.54
C ARG A 198 -17.45 3.73 21.44
N LEU A 199 -16.74 2.64 21.21
CA LEU A 199 -17.28 1.28 21.16
C LEU A 199 -17.47 0.63 22.53
N GLY A 200 -17.22 1.39 23.63
CA GLY A 200 -17.39 0.91 25.02
C GLY A 200 -16.15 0.20 25.58
N GLY A 201 -15.03 0.21 24.88
CA GLY A 201 -13.75 -0.28 25.38
C GLY A 201 -13.07 0.76 26.29
N LYS A 202 -12.07 0.32 27.02
CA LYS A 202 -11.28 1.17 27.93
C LYS A 202 -9.79 1.01 27.62
N VAL A 203 -9.10 2.12 27.31
CA VAL A 203 -7.65 2.16 27.31
C VAL A 203 -7.17 2.29 28.75
N VAL A 204 -6.55 1.22 29.28
CA VAL A 204 -6.18 1.13 30.70
C VAL A 204 -4.84 1.78 31.00
N THR A 205 -3.94 1.85 30.02
CA THR A 205 -2.65 2.55 30.13
C THR A 205 -2.09 2.87 28.76
N LYS A 206 -1.29 3.94 28.71
CA LYS A 206 -0.49 4.32 27.53
C LYS A 206 0.95 4.51 27.97
N GLN A 207 1.85 3.91 27.22
CA GLN A 207 3.29 4.08 27.36
C GLN A 207 3.87 4.52 26.02
N THR A 208 5.05 5.12 26.06
CA THR A 208 5.74 5.60 24.86
C THR A 208 7.19 5.15 24.81
N TYR A 209 7.71 5.12 23.62
CA TYR A 209 9.12 4.92 23.31
C TYR A 209 9.56 5.94 22.26
N ALA A 210 10.83 6.03 21.97
CA ALA A 210 11.37 6.80 20.86
C ALA A 210 11.88 5.85 19.77
N GLN A 211 11.79 6.28 18.50
CA GLN A 211 12.36 5.54 17.38
C GLN A 211 13.83 5.17 17.66
N LYS A 212 14.22 3.93 17.30
CA LYS A 212 15.52 3.31 17.53
C LYS A 212 15.78 2.85 18.97
N ASP A 213 14.82 2.98 19.88
CA ASP A 213 14.92 2.32 21.19
C ASP A 213 15.04 0.79 21.00
N GLN A 214 15.78 0.14 21.91
CA GLN A 214 16.04 -1.30 21.85
C GLN A 214 15.56 -2.04 23.11
N ASP A 215 15.23 -1.33 24.17
CA ASP A 215 14.74 -1.89 25.43
C ASP A 215 13.39 -1.24 25.80
N PHE A 216 12.37 -2.09 25.86
CA PHE A 216 10.98 -1.73 26.13
C PHE A 216 10.44 -2.39 27.41
N LYS A 217 11.31 -3.08 28.18
CA LYS A 217 10.88 -3.90 29.32
C LYS A 217 10.20 -3.09 30.42
N ALA A 218 10.65 -1.86 30.66
CA ALA A 218 10.04 -0.98 31.64
C ALA A 218 8.60 -0.63 31.25
N GLN A 219 8.37 -0.18 30.01
CA GLN A 219 7.05 0.13 29.46
C GLN A 219 6.16 -1.11 29.43
N LEU A 220 6.69 -2.24 28.92
CA LEU A 220 5.94 -3.50 28.83
C LEU A 220 5.53 -4.03 30.20
N THR A 221 6.37 -3.86 31.24
CA THR A 221 6.02 -4.23 32.61
C THR A 221 4.81 -3.42 33.09
N GLN A 222 4.78 -2.11 32.84
CA GLN A 222 3.63 -1.28 33.19
C GLN A 222 2.36 -1.67 32.43
N LEU A 223 2.48 -2.05 31.15
CA LEU A 223 1.35 -2.57 30.38
C LEU A 223 0.84 -3.90 30.94
N ARG A 224 1.76 -4.84 31.20
CA ARG A 224 1.45 -6.17 31.74
C ARG A 224 0.67 -6.09 33.06
N ASP A 225 1.09 -5.22 33.96
CA ASP A 225 0.50 -5.09 35.29
C ASP A 225 -0.95 -4.61 35.26
N GLN A 226 -1.37 -3.93 34.16
CA GLN A 226 -2.76 -3.54 33.90
C GLN A 226 -3.63 -4.67 33.33
N LYS A 227 -3.03 -5.80 32.94
CA LYS A 227 -3.72 -6.99 32.38
C LYS A 227 -4.71 -6.64 31.26
N PRO A 228 -4.30 -5.92 30.21
CA PRO A 228 -5.20 -5.57 29.09
C PRO A 228 -5.58 -6.83 28.30
N ASP A 229 -6.74 -6.79 27.62
CA ASP A 229 -7.14 -7.87 26.69
C ASP A 229 -6.31 -7.85 25.41
N VAL A 230 -5.91 -6.67 24.94
CA VAL A 230 -5.09 -6.45 23.74
C VAL A 230 -4.07 -5.34 23.96
N ILE A 231 -2.98 -5.37 23.19
CA ILE A 231 -1.95 -4.32 23.20
C ILE A 231 -1.85 -3.72 21.80
N TYR A 232 -2.14 -2.43 21.67
CA TYR A 232 -1.99 -1.70 20.41
C TYR A 232 -0.61 -1.05 20.33
N VAL A 233 0.13 -1.36 19.28
CA VAL A 233 1.50 -0.89 19.05
C VAL A 233 1.56 -0.21 17.68
N PRO A 234 1.10 1.06 17.55
CA PRO A 234 1.17 1.82 16.31
C PRO A 234 2.60 2.31 16.08
N GLY A 235 3.44 1.45 15.51
CA GLY A 235 4.86 1.73 15.25
C GLY A 235 5.34 1.08 13.98
N TYR A 236 6.62 1.14 13.74
CA TYR A 236 7.27 0.53 12.58
C TYR A 236 7.90 -0.81 12.93
N TYR A 237 8.09 -1.65 11.92
CA TYR A 237 8.52 -3.06 12.04
C TYR A 237 9.78 -3.27 12.88
N GLY A 238 10.69 -2.28 12.88
CA GLY A 238 12.00 -2.38 13.58
C GLY A 238 11.83 -2.55 15.08
N GLU A 239 11.15 -1.61 15.72
CA GLU A 239 10.88 -1.63 17.15
C GLU A 239 9.84 -2.69 17.50
N VAL A 240 8.81 -2.85 16.66
CA VAL A 240 7.72 -3.81 16.89
C VAL A 240 8.22 -5.24 17.02
N GLY A 241 9.17 -5.67 16.18
CA GLY A 241 9.76 -7.01 16.28
C GLY A 241 10.43 -7.26 17.62
N ILE A 242 11.13 -6.23 18.15
CA ILE A 242 11.81 -6.30 19.46
C ILE A 242 10.80 -6.23 20.61
N ILE A 243 9.79 -5.33 20.50
CA ILE A 243 8.69 -5.22 21.45
C ILE A 243 7.98 -6.57 21.61
N ALA A 244 7.66 -7.24 20.48
CA ALA A 244 7.02 -8.55 20.52
C ALA A 244 7.85 -9.58 21.29
N LYS A 245 9.16 -9.66 21.03
CA LYS A 245 10.05 -10.58 21.77
C LYS A 245 10.06 -10.27 23.26
N GLN A 246 10.30 -9.03 23.63
CA GLN A 246 10.38 -8.64 25.04
C GLN A 246 9.04 -8.80 25.76
N ALA A 247 7.91 -8.58 25.08
CA ALA A 247 6.60 -8.84 25.65
C ALA A 247 6.43 -10.34 25.98
N ARG A 248 6.80 -11.25 25.07
CA ARG A 248 6.72 -12.69 25.33
C ARG A 248 7.71 -13.16 26.40
N GLU A 249 8.91 -12.60 26.46
CA GLU A 249 9.89 -12.84 27.54
C GLU A 249 9.32 -12.45 28.91
N LEU A 250 8.50 -11.40 28.99
CA LEU A 250 7.81 -10.98 30.21
C LEU A 250 6.54 -11.79 30.50
N GLY A 251 6.26 -12.85 29.74
CA GLY A 251 5.10 -13.74 29.91
C GLY A 251 3.78 -13.14 29.41
N MET A 252 3.82 -12.05 28.63
CA MET A 252 2.62 -11.46 28.05
C MET A 252 2.14 -12.29 26.87
N THR A 253 0.88 -12.74 26.89
CA THR A 253 0.28 -13.59 25.85
C THR A 253 -0.82 -12.90 25.05
N GLN A 254 -1.15 -11.66 25.41
CA GLN A 254 -2.17 -10.87 24.76
C GLN A 254 -1.88 -10.69 23.26
N PRO A 255 -2.94 -10.60 22.41
CA PRO A 255 -2.79 -10.20 21.03
C PRO A 255 -2.14 -8.83 20.90
N LEU A 256 -1.15 -8.73 20.01
CA LEU A 256 -0.58 -7.45 19.59
C LEU A 256 -1.34 -6.96 18.36
N LEU A 257 -1.69 -5.70 18.36
CA LEU A 257 -2.41 -5.05 17.27
C LEU A 257 -1.55 -3.92 16.71
N GLY A 258 -1.51 -3.78 15.40
CA GLY A 258 -0.74 -2.72 14.74
C GLY A 258 -1.37 -2.23 13.45
N GLY A 259 -0.61 -1.48 12.71
CA GLY A 259 -0.99 -0.93 11.40
C GLY A 259 -0.06 -1.41 10.28
N ASP A 260 -0.23 -0.80 9.13
CA ASP A 260 0.55 -1.03 7.91
C ASP A 260 2.06 -0.81 8.08
N GLY A 261 2.47 -0.01 9.09
CA GLY A 261 3.88 0.16 9.45
C GLY A 261 4.60 -1.11 9.93
N TRP A 262 3.87 -2.22 10.10
CA TRP A 262 4.46 -3.53 10.40
C TRP A 262 4.76 -4.33 9.14
N ASP A 263 4.21 -3.94 7.99
CA ASP A 263 4.33 -4.73 6.75
C ASP A 263 5.72 -4.60 6.13
N SER A 264 6.61 -5.45 6.62
CA SER A 264 8.00 -5.56 6.17
C SER A 264 8.47 -7.01 6.29
N PRO A 265 9.24 -7.52 5.31
CA PRO A 265 9.89 -8.82 5.43
C PRO A 265 10.89 -8.89 6.59
N GLU A 266 11.40 -7.77 7.04
CA GLU A 266 12.32 -7.70 8.19
C GLU A 266 11.62 -7.99 9.53
N LEU A 267 10.30 -7.72 9.62
CA LEU A 267 9.52 -8.02 10.82
C LEU A 267 9.64 -9.50 11.24
N TRP A 268 9.62 -10.42 10.27
CA TRP A 268 9.72 -11.86 10.52
C TRP A 268 11.06 -12.23 11.13
N LYS A 269 12.15 -11.60 10.68
CA LYS A 269 13.49 -11.81 11.21
C LYS A 269 13.65 -11.27 12.64
N LEU A 270 13.06 -10.09 12.88
CA LEU A 270 13.14 -9.40 14.17
C LEU A 270 12.24 -10.06 15.23
N GLY A 271 11.00 -10.34 14.91
CA GLY A 271 10.01 -10.80 15.88
C GLY A 271 9.86 -12.32 15.97
N GLY A 272 10.03 -13.02 14.84
CA GLY A 272 9.92 -14.48 14.79
C GLY A 272 8.60 -14.99 15.40
N ALA A 273 8.66 -16.09 16.14
CA ALA A 273 7.50 -16.70 16.79
C ALA A 273 6.78 -15.79 17.80
N ALA A 274 7.46 -14.77 18.33
CA ALA A 274 6.89 -13.83 19.29
C ALA A 274 5.77 -12.95 18.70
N LEU A 275 5.70 -12.87 17.37
CA LEU A 275 4.64 -12.14 16.65
C LEU A 275 3.26 -12.83 16.72
N LYS A 276 3.11 -13.97 17.37
CA LYS A 276 1.81 -14.64 17.49
C LYS A 276 1.33 -14.67 18.95
N PRO A 277 0.04 -14.31 19.20
CA PRO A 277 -0.95 -13.79 18.26
C PRO A 277 -0.74 -12.29 17.97
N ALA A 278 -0.87 -11.89 16.71
CA ALA A 278 -0.83 -10.48 16.31
C ALA A 278 -1.63 -10.22 15.02
N TYR A 279 -2.13 -8.98 14.88
CA TYR A 279 -2.99 -8.55 13.78
C TYR A 279 -2.64 -7.13 13.36
N ILE A 280 -2.78 -6.85 12.06
CA ILE A 280 -2.58 -5.50 11.52
C ILE A 280 -3.72 -5.08 10.60
N SER A 281 -3.98 -3.78 10.54
CA SER A 281 -4.68 -3.17 9.40
C SER A 281 -3.71 -2.98 8.24
N ASN A 282 -4.17 -3.25 7.03
CA ASN A 282 -3.34 -3.15 5.83
C ASN A 282 -4.17 -2.72 4.62
N HIS A 283 -3.50 -2.42 3.51
CA HIS A 283 -4.10 -1.87 2.29
C HIS A 283 -4.54 -2.93 1.30
N TYR A 284 -3.94 -4.12 1.33
CA TYR A 284 -4.28 -5.24 0.47
C TYR A 284 -3.83 -6.57 1.11
N SER A 285 -4.23 -7.67 0.50
CA SER A 285 -3.71 -9.02 0.81
C SER A 285 -3.13 -9.63 -0.46
N ALA A 286 -1.88 -10.08 -0.40
CA ALA A 286 -1.24 -10.79 -1.51
C ALA A 286 -1.93 -12.11 -1.86
N ASP A 287 -2.66 -12.70 -0.92
CA ASP A 287 -3.45 -13.93 -1.09
C ASP A 287 -4.82 -13.67 -1.79
N ASN A 288 -5.17 -12.41 -2.06
CA ASN A 288 -6.42 -12.11 -2.76
C ASN A 288 -6.39 -12.68 -4.18
N PRO A 289 -7.38 -13.54 -4.58
CA PRO A 289 -7.35 -14.25 -5.87
C PRO A 289 -7.70 -13.38 -7.08
N ALA A 290 -8.00 -12.09 -6.90
CA ALA A 290 -8.30 -11.17 -8.00
C ALA A 290 -7.15 -11.16 -9.02
N PRO A 291 -7.45 -11.32 -10.33
CA PRO A 291 -6.43 -11.46 -11.37
C PRO A 291 -5.44 -10.29 -11.40
N GLU A 292 -5.90 -9.06 -11.18
CA GLU A 292 -5.06 -7.86 -11.14
C GLU A 292 -4.03 -7.92 -10.03
N ILE A 293 -4.41 -8.43 -8.85
CA ILE A 293 -3.51 -8.59 -7.69
C ILE A 293 -2.51 -9.71 -7.96
N GLN A 294 -2.99 -10.87 -8.43
CA GLN A 294 -2.11 -12.02 -8.72
C GLN A 294 -1.14 -11.74 -9.87
N ASN A 295 -1.52 -10.95 -10.86
CA ASN A 295 -0.63 -10.53 -11.95
C ASN A 295 0.47 -9.59 -11.41
N PHE A 296 0.11 -8.62 -10.55
CA PHE A 296 1.08 -7.76 -9.87
C PHE A 296 2.07 -8.57 -9.03
N VAL A 297 1.57 -9.47 -8.17
CA VAL A 297 2.41 -10.33 -7.31
C VAL A 297 3.41 -11.13 -8.15
N LYS A 298 2.95 -11.79 -9.22
CA LYS A 298 3.81 -12.56 -10.11
C LYS A 298 4.85 -11.69 -10.82
N ALA A 299 4.45 -10.53 -11.35
CA ALA A 299 5.35 -9.62 -12.04
C ALA A 299 6.42 -9.07 -11.09
N TYR A 300 6.02 -8.71 -9.87
CA TYR A 300 6.93 -8.21 -8.86
C TYR A 300 7.94 -9.30 -8.43
N GLN A 301 7.46 -10.51 -8.13
CA GLN A 301 8.33 -11.65 -7.78
C GLN A 301 9.29 -12.02 -8.91
N ALA A 302 8.83 -12.00 -10.14
CA ALA A 302 9.67 -12.30 -11.32
C ALA A 302 10.80 -11.27 -11.48
N LYS A 303 10.55 -9.99 -11.14
CA LYS A 303 11.54 -8.91 -11.30
C LYS A 303 12.49 -8.80 -10.10
N PHE A 304 11.98 -8.96 -8.88
CA PHE A 304 12.74 -8.66 -7.67
C PHE A 304 13.07 -9.88 -6.80
N SER A 305 12.55 -11.06 -7.15
CA SER A 305 12.78 -12.34 -6.44
C SER A 305 12.28 -12.34 -4.96
N VAL A 306 11.40 -11.42 -4.62
CA VAL A 306 10.74 -11.31 -3.30
C VAL A 306 9.24 -11.04 -3.49
N ALA A 307 8.43 -11.43 -2.50
CA ALA A 307 7.00 -11.10 -2.51
C ALA A 307 6.81 -9.59 -2.27
N PRO A 308 5.84 -8.93 -2.94
CA PRO A 308 5.51 -7.54 -2.65
C PRO A 308 4.77 -7.43 -1.31
N ASP A 309 5.17 -6.45 -0.50
CA ASP A 309 4.40 -5.93 0.63
C ASP A 309 3.36 -4.89 0.17
N SER A 310 2.56 -4.37 1.09
CA SER A 310 1.56 -3.35 0.78
C SER A 310 2.18 -2.02 0.33
N LEU A 311 3.37 -1.70 0.79
CA LEU A 311 4.06 -0.46 0.44
C LEU A 311 4.52 -0.48 -1.01
N ALA A 312 5.02 -1.64 -1.48
CA ALA A 312 5.32 -1.85 -2.89
C ALA A 312 4.06 -1.75 -3.76
N ALA A 313 2.94 -2.33 -3.30
CA ALA A 313 1.66 -2.27 -4.01
C ALA A 313 1.11 -0.83 -4.10
N LEU A 314 1.18 -0.06 -3.01
CA LEU A 314 0.78 1.35 -2.99
C LEU A 314 1.70 2.23 -3.84
N ALA A 315 3.00 1.98 -3.83
CA ALA A 315 3.95 2.69 -4.67
C ALA A 315 3.71 2.41 -6.17
N TYR A 316 3.41 1.16 -6.51
CA TYR A 316 2.98 0.78 -7.85
C TYR A 316 1.70 1.52 -8.27
N ASP A 317 0.69 1.55 -7.40
CA ASP A 317 -0.56 2.27 -7.67
C ASP A 317 -0.33 3.78 -7.80
N SER A 318 0.51 4.38 -6.95
CA SER A 318 0.82 5.82 -7.04
C SER A 318 1.48 6.19 -8.37
N ALA A 319 2.38 5.34 -8.87
CA ALA A 319 3.03 5.50 -10.16
C ALA A 319 2.03 5.37 -11.33
N LYS A 320 1.10 4.43 -11.24
CA LYS A 320 0.04 4.23 -12.25
C LYS A 320 -0.98 5.39 -12.24
N VAL A 321 -1.37 5.89 -11.05
CA VAL A 321 -2.22 7.07 -10.89
C VAL A 321 -1.56 8.31 -11.50
N LEU A 322 -0.26 8.53 -11.22
CA LEU A 322 0.49 9.63 -11.82
C LEU A 322 0.53 9.52 -13.35
N ALA A 323 0.79 8.34 -13.87
CA ALA A 323 0.83 8.10 -15.33
C ALA A 323 -0.51 8.36 -16.00
N ASP A 324 -1.61 7.94 -15.38
CA ASP A 324 -2.97 8.23 -15.83
C ASP A 324 -3.27 9.73 -15.78
N ALA A 325 -2.88 10.40 -14.70
CA ALA A 325 -3.04 11.84 -14.56
C ALA A 325 -2.26 12.62 -15.63
N ILE A 326 -1.03 12.22 -15.95
CA ILE A 326 -0.24 12.86 -17.04
C ILE A 326 -0.96 12.70 -18.39
N LYS A 327 -1.56 11.54 -18.68
CA LYS A 327 -2.36 11.33 -19.88
C LYS A 327 -3.58 12.24 -19.92
N ARG A 328 -4.35 12.32 -18.82
CA ARG A 328 -5.54 13.19 -18.70
C ARG A 328 -5.21 14.67 -18.77
N ALA A 329 -4.09 15.09 -18.21
CA ALA A 329 -3.59 16.47 -18.27
C ALA A 329 -3.08 16.87 -19.68
N GLY A 330 -2.85 15.89 -20.57
CA GLY A 330 -2.26 16.11 -21.88
C GLY A 330 -0.76 16.45 -21.85
N GLY A 331 -0.09 16.24 -20.70
CA GLY A 331 1.33 16.55 -20.49
C GLY A 331 1.70 16.78 -19.04
N THR A 332 2.79 17.50 -18.82
CA THR A 332 3.42 17.69 -17.52
C THR A 332 3.35 19.14 -17.00
N ASP A 333 2.43 19.96 -17.53
CA ASP A 333 2.14 21.26 -16.94
C ASP A 333 1.72 21.09 -15.49
N SER A 334 2.38 21.77 -14.59
CA SER A 334 2.27 21.53 -13.15
C SER A 334 0.84 21.73 -12.63
N VAL A 335 0.13 22.78 -13.08
CA VAL A 335 -1.24 23.06 -12.62
C VAL A 335 -2.22 22.02 -13.15
N LYS A 336 -2.15 21.73 -14.47
CA LYS A 336 -3.01 20.72 -15.09
C LYS A 336 -2.77 19.34 -14.53
N LEU A 337 -1.51 19.00 -14.24
CA LEU A 337 -1.15 17.71 -13.65
C LEU A 337 -1.69 17.58 -12.23
N LYS A 338 -1.51 18.61 -11.39
CA LYS A 338 -2.10 18.68 -10.06
C LYS A 338 -3.62 18.49 -10.10
N ASP A 339 -4.31 19.23 -10.98
CA ASP A 339 -5.76 19.13 -11.14
C ASP A 339 -6.19 17.73 -11.61
N ALA A 340 -5.44 17.15 -12.54
CA ALA A 340 -5.69 15.78 -13.01
C ALA A 340 -5.47 14.74 -11.93
N ILE A 341 -4.43 14.88 -11.09
CA ILE A 341 -4.21 13.99 -9.94
C ILE A 341 -5.40 14.10 -8.96
N ASN A 342 -5.76 15.32 -8.58
CA ASN A 342 -6.83 15.58 -7.61
C ASN A 342 -8.20 15.11 -8.11
N ALA A 343 -8.42 15.06 -9.43
CA ALA A 343 -9.63 14.54 -10.07
C ALA A 343 -9.62 13.01 -10.27
N THR A 344 -8.67 12.28 -9.67
CA THR A 344 -8.64 10.82 -9.77
C THR A 344 -9.89 10.20 -9.16
N LYS A 345 -10.62 9.44 -9.97
CA LYS A 345 -11.86 8.77 -9.57
C LYS A 345 -11.95 7.39 -10.19
N ASP A 346 -12.41 6.42 -9.40
CA ASP A 346 -12.66 5.04 -9.79
C ASP A 346 -11.47 4.35 -10.47
N PHE A 347 -10.24 4.79 -10.12
CA PHE A 347 -9.01 4.20 -10.63
C PHE A 347 -8.84 2.79 -10.05
N LYS A 348 -8.68 1.79 -10.92
CA LYS A 348 -8.51 0.40 -10.52
C LYS A 348 -7.03 0.13 -10.20
N GLY A 349 -6.70 0.17 -8.93
CA GLY A 349 -5.38 -0.18 -8.41
C GLY A 349 -5.33 -1.61 -7.87
N VAL A 350 -4.13 -2.11 -7.64
CA VAL A 350 -3.92 -3.43 -6.99
C VAL A 350 -4.25 -3.39 -5.50
N THR A 351 -4.24 -2.20 -4.89
CA THR A 351 -4.69 -1.98 -3.51
C THR A 351 -6.17 -1.60 -3.41
N GLY A 352 -6.95 -1.83 -4.47
CA GLY A 352 -8.38 -1.53 -4.57
C GLY A 352 -8.69 -0.33 -5.46
N VAL A 353 -9.96 0.07 -5.48
CA VAL A 353 -10.40 1.24 -6.24
C VAL A 353 -9.96 2.51 -5.53
N ILE A 354 -9.30 3.41 -6.25
CA ILE A 354 -8.78 4.67 -5.72
C ILE A 354 -9.61 5.82 -6.29
N SER A 355 -10.29 6.54 -5.38
CA SER A 355 -10.95 7.81 -5.66
C SER A 355 -10.49 8.80 -4.62
N LEU A 356 -9.97 9.95 -5.06
CA LEU A 356 -9.53 10.99 -4.14
C LEU A 356 -10.72 11.86 -3.71
N ASP A 357 -10.83 12.12 -2.42
CA ASP A 357 -11.82 13.02 -1.84
C ASP A 357 -11.43 14.50 -2.02
N GLY A 358 -12.29 15.40 -1.53
CA GLY A 358 -12.03 16.86 -1.56
C GLY A 358 -10.77 17.29 -0.80
N SER A 359 -10.26 16.43 0.08
CA SER A 359 -9.00 16.64 0.81
C SER A 359 -7.82 15.85 0.21
N ARG A 360 -8.01 15.27 -0.98
CA ARG A 360 -7.00 14.55 -1.77
C ARG A 360 -6.50 13.25 -1.12
N ASN A 361 -7.34 12.63 -0.29
CA ASN A 361 -7.11 11.34 0.33
C ASN A 361 -7.87 10.24 -0.45
N ALA A 362 -7.29 9.07 -0.58
CA ALA A 362 -8.01 7.95 -1.16
C ALA A 362 -9.04 7.40 -0.18
N VAL A 363 -10.29 7.30 -0.64
CA VAL A 363 -11.37 6.63 0.09
C VAL A 363 -11.40 5.18 -0.38
N LYS A 364 -11.03 4.25 0.49
CA LYS A 364 -10.91 2.82 0.17
C LYS A 364 -11.07 1.94 1.41
N SER A 365 -11.38 0.66 1.22
CA SER A 365 -11.42 -0.33 2.30
C SER A 365 -10.02 -0.63 2.85
N ALA A 366 -10.00 -1.15 4.07
CA ALA A 366 -8.83 -1.78 4.68
C ALA A 366 -9.05 -3.27 4.87
N VAL A 367 -7.97 -4.03 4.91
CA VAL A 367 -7.98 -5.44 5.31
C VAL A 367 -7.37 -5.59 6.70
N VAL A 368 -7.87 -6.54 7.47
CA VAL A 368 -7.21 -6.99 8.69
C VAL A 368 -6.52 -8.32 8.38
N LEU A 369 -5.26 -8.38 8.73
CA LEU A 369 -4.39 -9.52 8.50
C LEU A 369 -3.88 -10.09 9.83
N GLU A 370 -3.86 -11.41 9.97
CA GLU A 370 -3.20 -12.12 11.08
C GLU A 370 -1.76 -12.46 10.71
N LEU A 371 -0.85 -12.26 11.63
CA LEU A 371 0.54 -12.63 11.43
C LEU A 371 0.74 -14.14 11.59
N ASN A 372 1.34 -14.76 10.58
CA ASN A 372 1.69 -16.19 10.56
C ASN A 372 3.21 -16.37 10.49
N PRO A 373 3.91 -16.28 11.64
CA PRO A 373 5.38 -16.35 11.67
C PRO A 373 5.94 -17.66 11.16
N GLY A 374 5.19 -18.78 11.29
CA GLY A 374 5.62 -20.08 10.78
C GLY A 374 5.77 -20.14 9.27
N ALA A 375 5.00 -19.33 8.56
CA ALA A 375 5.06 -19.21 7.10
C ALA A 375 5.68 -17.87 6.65
N SER A 376 6.07 -16.99 7.57
CA SER A 376 6.53 -15.61 7.29
C SER A 376 5.58 -14.86 6.35
N LYS A 377 4.27 -14.96 6.61
CA LYS A 377 3.22 -14.34 5.79
C LYS A 377 2.08 -13.78 6.65
N PHE A 378 1.25 -13.01 5.99
CA PHE A 378 0.01 -12.49 6.56
C PHE A 378 -1.17 -13.32 6.06
N ASP A 379 -2.02 -13.81 6.96
CA ASP A 379 -3.26 -14.53 6.64
C ASP A 379 -4.44 -13.55 6.68
N PHE A 380 -5.25 -13.51 5.64
CA PHE A 380 -6.43 -12.63 5.55
C PHE A 380 -7.46 -12.98 6.63
N LYS A 381 -8.01 -11.98 7.31
CA LYS A 381 -9.08 -12.13 8.31
C LYS A 381 -10.40 -11.53 7.84
N GLU A 382 -10.42 -10.24 7.57
CA GLU A 382 -11.63 -9.54 7.17
C GLU A 382 -11.32 -8.25 6.39
N THR A 383 -12.31 -7.74 5.66
CA THR A 383 -12.26 -6.42 5.03
C THR A 383 -13.20 -5.49 5.78
N ILE A 384 -12.73 -4.30 6.11
CA ILE A 384 -13.51 -3.24 6.75
C ILE A 384 -13.64 -2.07 5.78
N TYR A 385 -14.87 -1.60 5.60
CA TYR A 385 -15.20 -0.51 4.70
C TYR A 385 -15.40 0.80 5.48
N PRO A 386 -15.04 1.96 4.89
CA PRO A 386 -15.44 3.26 5.42
C PRO A 386 -16.97 3.38 5.54
N GLU A 387 -17.45 4.21 6.45
CA GLU A 387 -18.87 4.49 6.58
C GLU A 387 -19.46 5.03 5.26
N GLY A 388 -20.59 4.49 4.85
CA GLY A 388 -21.26 4.84 3.59
C GLY A 388 -20.70 4.15 2.33
N MET A 389 -19.61 3.39 2.44
CA MET A 389 -19.13 2.58 1.32
C MET A 389 -19.80 1.18 1.36
N THR A 390 -20.54 0.86 0.30
CA THR A 390 -21.09 -0.49 0.12
C THR A 390 -20.01 -1.46 -0.36
N PRO A 391 -19.90 -2.65 0.25
CA PRO A 391 -19.05 -3.70 -0.31
C PRO A 391 -19.42 -3.98 -1.76
N PRO A 392 -18.47 -4.29 -2.64
CA PRO A 392 -18.79 -4.77 -3.98
C PRO A 392 -19.74 -5.97 -3.87
N THR A 393 -20.87 -5.92 -4.56
CA THR A 393 -21.75 -7.08 -4.69
C THR A 393 -20.93 -8.22 -5.31
N ALA A 394 -20.82 -9.34 -4.61
CA ALA A 394 -20.18 -10.52 -5.16
C ALA A 394 -20.85 -10.85 -6.49
N SER A 395 -20.15 -10.67 -7.60
CA SER A 395 -20.58 -11.15 -8.90
C SER A 395 -20.59 -12.66 -8.81
N THR A 396 -21.77 -13.25 -8.63
CA THR A 396 -22.00 -14.68 -8.80
C THR A 396 -21.82 -14.99 -10.28
N THR A 397 -20.58 -15.23 -10.69
CA THR A 397 -20.32 -15.97 -11.92
C THR A 397 -20.76 -17.41 -11.62
N ALA A 398 -22.03 -17.69 -11.87
CA ALA A 398 -22.54 -19.05 -11.90
C ALA A 398 -21.69 -19.82 -12.91
N ALA A 399 -20.94 -20.78 -12.42
CA ALA A 399 -20.34 -21.81 -13.24
C ALA A 399 -21.49 -22.55 -13.92
N ASN A 400 -21.74 -22.26 -15.19
CA ASN A 400 -22.56 -23.09 -16.05
C ASN A 400 -21.84 -24.42 -16.27
N GLY A 401 -21.98 -25.32 -15.32
CA GLY A 401 -21.70 -26.74 -15.47
C GLY A 401 -22.80 -27.35 -16.33
N ASN A 402 -22.55 -27.52 -17.60
CA ASN A 402 -23.36 -28.28 -18.55
C ASN A 402 -23.25 -29.77 -18.17
N THR A 403 -24.15 -30.25 -17.33
CA THR A 403 -24.36 -31.69 -17.09
C THR A 403 -25.56 -32.11 -17.92
N SER A 404 -25.30 -32.68 -19.08
CA SER A 404 -26.26 -33.44 -19.85
C SER A 404 -26.69 -34.65 -19.05
N SER A 405 -27.83 -34.62 -18.40
CA SER A 405 -28.51 -35.83 -17.91
C SER A 405 -29.55 -36.29 -18.92
N ASN A 406 -29.24 -37.36 -19.60
CA ASN A 406 -30.17 -38.19 -20.32
C ASN A 406 -31.26 -38.71 -19.35
N THR A 407 -32.50 -38.25 -19.49
CA THR A 407 -33.64 -38.85 -18.81
C THR A 407 -34.43 -39.63 -19.81
N MET A 408 -34.39 -40.94 -19.73
CA MET A 408 -35.36 -41.85 -20.34
C MET A 408 -36.69 -41.66 -19.70
N SER A 409 -37.68 -41.38 -20.52
CA SER A 409 -39.10 -41.45 -20.20
C SER A 409 -39.54 -42.87 -19.92
N ASN A 410 -40.25 -43.06 -18.83
CA ASN A 410 -41.12 -44.21 -18.68
C ASN A 410 -42.49 -43.75 -18.13
N THR A 411 -43.48 -43.81 -19.01
CA THR A 411 -44.91 -43.65 -18.77
C THR A 411 -45.40 -44.86 -17.93
N ASN A 412 -46.13 -44.60 -16.85
CA ASN A 412 -47.33 -45.38 -16.57
C ASN A 412 -48.33 -44.65 -15.63
N SER A 413 -49.50 -44.60 -16.14
CA SER A 413 -50.77 -44.16 -15.64
C SER A 413 -51.25 -45.01 -14.46
N THR A 414 -51.87 -44.41 -13.44
CA THR A 414 -53.23 -44.79 -13.05
C THR A 414 -53.77 -43.96 -11.87
N SER A 415 -54.97 -43.54 -12.12
CA SER A 415 -56.03 -42.94 -11.35
C SER A 415 -56.28 -43.50 -9.94
N ASN A 416 -56.72 -42.68 -9.02
CA ASN A 416 -58.06 -42.59 -8.46
C ASN A 416 -58.13 -41.98 -7.06
N THR A 417 -58.93 -40.97 -6.96
CA THR A 417 -60.12 -40.70 -6.15
C THR A 417 -60.05 -40.54 -4.63
N ASN A 418 -60.61 -39.38 -4.25
CA ASN A 418 -61.60 -39.10 -3.18
C ASN A 418 -61.19 -39.39 -1.70
N SER A 419 -61.40 -38.51 -0.78
CA SER A 419 -62.61 -37.85 -0.33
C SER A 419 -62.41 -37.30 1.09
N THR A 420 -62.97 -36.12 1.27
CA THR A 420 -63.73 -35.64 2.46
C THR A 420 -63.11 -35.72 3.85
N ALA A 421 -62.92 -34.61 4.44
CA ALA A 421 -63.81 -33.74 5.23
C ALA A 421 -63.76 -33.96 6.75
N THR A 422 -63.78 -32.90 7.40
CA THR A 422 -64.52 -32.48 8.61
C THR A 422 -63.82 -32.46 9.93
N THR A 423 -63.65 -31.25 10.35
CA THR A 423 -64.25 -30.53 11.48
C THR A 423 -63.76 -30.84 12.91
N ASN A 424 -63.47 -29.78 13.52
CA ASN A 424 -64.04 -29.21 14.74
C ASN A 424 -63.27 -29.40 16.06
N THR A 425 -63.02 -28.33 16.59
CA THR A 425 -63.48 -27.62 17.80
C THR A 425 -62.62 -27.88 19.05
N ALA A 426 -62.08 -26.85 19.49
CA ALA A 426 -62.46 -25.98 20.60
C ALA A 426 -61.97 -26.41 22.01
N ASN A 427 -61.32 -25.51 22.60
CA ASN A 427 -61.71 -24.80 23.81
C ASN A 427 -60.94 -25.10 25.13
N LYS A 428 -60.60 -23.99 25.67
CA LYS A 428 -60.59 -23.60 27.12
C LYS A 428 -59.42 -24.11 27.95
N SER A 429 -58.75 -23.27 28.51
CA SER A 429 -58.86 -22.22 29.51
C SER A 429 -58.19 -22.58 30.81
N VAL A 430 -57.40 -21.72 31.29
CA VAL A 430 -57.53 -20.97 32.56
C VAL A 430 -56.74 -21.52 33.76
N THR A 431 -56.07 -20.54 34.29
CA THR A 431 -55.70 -20.21 35.70
C THR A 431 -54.49 -20.86 36.29
N ASP A 432 -53.60 -20.06 36.69
CA ASP A 432 -53.39 -19.18 37.82
C ASP A 432 -52.49 -19.77 38.93
N SER A 433 -51.64 -18.92 39.36
CA SER A 433 -51.10 -18.71 40.70
C SER A 433 -50.03 -19.65 41.23
N LYS A 434 -48.89 -19.18 41.37
CA LYS A 434 -48.29 -18.53 42.54
C LYS A 434 -46.86 -18.08 42.23
#